data_5a98e6c73c9b1a8fc1936450b2e9482f
#
_entry.id   5a98e6c73c9b1a8fc1936450b2e9482f
#
_cell.length_a   1.000
_cell.length_b   1.000
_cell.length_c   1.000
_cell.angle_alpha   90.00
_cell.angle_beta   90.00
_cell.angle_gamma   90.00
#
_symmetry.space_group_name_H-M   'P 1'
#
loop_
_entity.id
_entity.type
_entity.pdbx_description
1 polymer ?
#
loop_
_entity_poly.entity_id
_entity_poly.type
_entity_poly.pdbx_seq_one_letter_code
_entity_poly.pdbx_strand_id
1 'polypeptide(L)'
;MLMVQTNPFLIEGYLSPDFFCDRVEETALLTRHLTNRCNVALIAPRRLGKSGLIYHCFYQKEIREQYHCIYIDIYDTKNLGEFVYALGKGILAALKPKGRKVWEFFLNMLQSLKSTISFDINGNPEWSVGIGDIQSPDIMLDEIFAYFSQADKPCLIAIDEFQTIAGYPEKTVEATLRKRIQNCHNAHFIFSGSKRHMMALMFTSRSRPFYHSSSIMGLEAINEQTYLEFANHHLSKINKEISAEAFSYLYHRFDGITWYIQYVLNMLYTSISDSRVLGKEDVEYCIESILLQHRFAYQALLFQLTSKQKQVLIAIAREGSPSSLMSQEFLHKYRLGASTVQGAVKTLLERDFITQDEGVYQLCDKFLKLSLREEI
;
A
#
# COMPACT_ATOMS: atom_id res chain seq x y z
N MET A 1 5.26 20.31 31.23
CA MET A 1 5.37 19.16 30.33
C MET A 1 4.88 19.64 28.97
N LEU A 2 5.76 19.97 28.03
CA LEU A 2 5.37 20.35 26.68
C LEU A 2 4.69 19.11 26.09
N MET A 3 3.38 19.20 25.81
CA MET A 3 2.73 18.17 25.01
C MET A 3 3.42 18.17 23.65
N VAL A 4 4.09 17.09 23.32
CA VAL A 4 4.67 16.89 21.98
C VAL A 4 3.47 16.85 21.03
N GLN A 5 3.27 17.93 20.30
CA GLN A 5 2.19 18.03 19.33
C GLN A 5 2.52 17.04 18.19
N THR A 6 1.68 16.03 18.03
CA THR A 6 1.87 15.03 16.97
C THR A 6 1.82 15.73 15.62
N ASN A 7 2.83 15.48 14.77
CA ASN A 7 2.83 16.00 13.41
C ASN A 7 1.61 15.42 12.65
N PRO A 8 0.73 16.26 12.11
CA PRO A 8 -0.50 15.80 11.48
C PRO A 8 -0.28 15.16 10.10
N PHE A 9 0.85 15.43 9.47
CA PHE A 9 1.19 14.91 8.16
C PHE A 9 1.88 13.55 8.31
N LEU A 10 1.07 12.48 8.38
CA LEU A 10 1.55 11.14 8.63
C LEU A 10 2.25 10.58 7.39
N ILE A 11 3.47 10.08 7.57
CA ILE A 11 4.23 9.40 6.51
C ILE A 11 3.83 7.92 6.47
N GLU A 12 3.51 7.33 7.62
CA GLU A 12 3.13 5.93 7.77
C GLU A 12 1.94 5.76 8.72
N GLY A 13 1.16 4.72 8.46
CA GLY A 13 0.05 4.32 9.32
C GLY A 13 -1.21 5.19 9.18
N TYR A 14 -2.12 5.00 10.11
CA TYR A 14 -3.37 5.72 10.27
C TYR A 14 -3.62 5.93 11.77
N LEU A 15 -3.94 7.14 12.20
CA LEU A 15 -4.22 7.46 13.60
C LEU A 15 -5.71 7.70 13.86
N SER A 16 -6.29 8.67 13.18
CA SER A 16 -7.69 9.05 13.35
C SER A 16 -8.18 9.83 12.12
N PRO A 17 -9.51 10.08 12.03
CA PRO A 17 -10.08 10.91 10.96
C PRO A 17 -9.45 12.30 10.85
N ASP A 18 -9.02 12.91 11.96
CA ASP A 18 -8.44 14.26 11.95
C ASP A 18 -7.11 14.35 11.17
N PHE A 19 -6.41 13.23 11.01
CA PHE A 19 -5.15 13.13 10.28
C PHE A 19 -5.33 12.52 8.89
N PHE A 20 -6.57 12.33 8.45
CA PHE A 20 -6.91 11.73 7.17
C PHE A 20 -7.57 12.76 6.25
N CYS A 21 -6.93 13.04 5.13
CA CYS A 21 -7.40 14.06 4.20
C CYS A 21 -8.47 13.49 3.28
N ASP A 22 -9.66 14.11 3.27
CA ASP A 22 -10.71 13.85 2.29
C ASP A 22 -11.18 12.39 2.22
N ARG A 23 -11.42 11.87 1.02
CA ARG A 23 -11.89 10.50 0.75
C ARG A 23 -13.29 10.19 1.29
N VAL A 24 -14.12 11.23 1.42
CA VAL A 24 -15.48 11.08 1.95
C VAL A 24 -16.33 10.19 1.05
N GLU A 25 -16.27 10.43 -0.25
CA GLU A 25 -17.03 9.65 -1.23
C GLU A 25 -16.53 8.22 -1.33
N GLU A 26 -15.21 8.03 -1.39
CA GLU A 26 -14.60 6.71 -1.44
C GLU A 26 -14.86 5.91 -0.16
N THR A 27 -14.81 6.57 1.00
CA THR A 27 -15.15 5.92 2.28
C THR A 27 -16.61 5.50 2.31
N ALA A 28 -17.52 6.36 1.90
CA ALA A 28 -18.94 6.05 1.82
C ALA A 28 -19.24 4.91 0.83
N LEU A 29 -18.58 4.92 -0.33
CA LEU A 29 -18.71 3.88 -1.35
C LEU A 29 -18.19 2.53 -0.84
N LEU A 30 -16.99 2.51 -0.25
CA LEU A 30 -16.39 1.30 0.32
C LEU A 30 -17.27 0.73 1.44
N THR A 31 -17.70 1.57 2.38
CA THR A 31 -18.60 1.19 3.48
C THR A 31 -19.90 0.59 2.92
N ARG A 32 -20.52 1.24 1.94
CA ARG A 32 -21.75 0.75 1.31
C ARG A 32 -21.57 -0.62 0.65
N HIS A 33 -20.47 -0.86 -0.06
CA HIS A 33 -20.21 -2.18 -0.63
C HIS A 33 -20.09 -3.25 0.46
N LEU A 34 -19.30 -3.00 1.50
CA LEU A 34 -19.05 -3.95 2.57
C LEU A 34 -20.32 -4.28 3.38
N THR A 35 -21.13 -3.26 3.72
CA THR A 35 -22.40 -3.47 4.43
C THR A 35 -23.44 -4.17 3.57
N ASN A 36 -23.36 -4.04 2.25
CA ASN A 36 -24.19 -4.79 1.27
C ASN A 36 -23.59 -6.17 0.93
N ARG A 37 -22.63 -6.66 1.70
CA ARG A 37 -21.99 -7.98 1.52
C ARG A 37 -21.29 -8.15 0.16
N CYS A 38 -20.81 -7.06 -0.42
CA CYS A 38 -20.05 -7.09 -1.66
C CYS A 38 -18.55 -7.04 -1.37
N ASN A 39 -17.80 -7.94 -1.97
CA ASN A 39 -16.34 -7.83 -1.98
C ASN A 39 -15.90 -6.67 -2.87
N VAL A 40 -14.75 -6.07 -2.56
CA VAL A 40 -14.22 -4.92 -3.29
C VAL A 40 -12.80 -5.22 -3.76
N ALA A 41 -12.49 -4.91 -5.02
CA ALA A 41 -11.13 -4.85 -5.54
C ALA A 41 -10.70 -3.36 -5.60
N LEU A 42 -9.87 -2.95 -4.64
CA LEU A 42 -9.35 -1.59 -4.53
C LEU A 42 -8.02 -1.47 -5.28
N ILE A 43 -8.07 -0.83 -6.45
CA ILE A 43 -6.95 -0.78 -7.39
C ILE A 43 -6.48 0.66 -7.55
N ALA A 44 -5.26 0.95 -7.10
CA ALA A 44 -4.65 2.26 -7.29
C ALA A 44 -3.12 2.18 -7.22
N PRO A 45 -2.39 3.15 -7.77
CA PRO A 45 -0.93 3.21 -7.66
C PRO A 45 -0.43 3.11 -6.21
N ARG A 46 0.83 2.72 -6.04
CA ARG A 46 1.51 2.79 -4.73
C ARG A 46 1.49 4.23 -4.19
N ARG A 47 1.46 4.38 -2.86
CA ARG A 47 1.60 5.67 -2.18
C ARG A 47 0.43 6.65 -2.36
N LEU A 48 -0.70 6.20 -2.93
CA LEU A 48 -1.90 7.03 -3.12
C LEU A 48 -2.91 6.98 -1.96
N GLY A 49 -2.65 6.16 -0.93
CA GLY A 49 -3.45 6.12 0.30
C GLY A 49 -4.47 4.98 0.38
N LYS A 50 -4.31 3.87 -0.39
CA LYS A 50 -5.20 2.68 -0.31
C LYS A 50 -5.35 2.14 1.12
N SER A 51 -4.22 1.85 1.77
CA SER A 51 -4.21 1.31 3.13
C SER A 51 -4.82 2.29 4.13
N GLY A 52 -4.55 3.61 3.96
CA GLY A 52 -5.17 4.67 4.74
C GLY A 52 -6.69 4.67 4.61
N LEU A 53 -7.24 4.54 3.39
CA LEU A 53 -8.68 4.46 3.15
C LEU A 53 -9.31 3.22 3.81
N ILE A 54 -8.63 2.07 3.74
CA ILE A 54 -9.12 0.84 4.39
C ILE A 54 -9.19 1.03 5.90
N TYR A 55 -8.13 1.55 6.53
CA TYR A 55 -8.12 1.83 7.97
C TYR A 55 -9.15 2.89 8.35
N HIS A 56 -9.32 3.93 7.53
CA HIS A 56 -10.34 4.96 7.75
C HIS A 56 -11.76 4.37 7.71
N CYS A 57 -12.04 3.50 6.73
CA CYS A 57 -13.30 2.76 6.66
C CYS A 57 -13.50 1.88 7.92
N PHE A 58 -12.48 1.13 8.33
CA PHE A 58 -12.54 0.28 9.53
C PHE A 58 -12.70 1.07 10.82
N TYR A 59 -12.28 2.33 10.84
CA TYR A 59 -12.43 3.23 11.98
C TYR A 59 -13.86 3.76 12.12
N GLN A 60 -14.68 3.77 11.06
CA GLN A 60 -16.06 4.22 11.13
C GLN A 60 -16.83 3.45 12.21
N LYS A 61 -17.62 4.17 13.02
CA LYS A 61 -18.30 3.60 14.17
C LYS A 61 -19.16 2.39 13.82
N GLU A 62 -19.95 2.49 12.75
CA GLU A 62 -20.84 1.43 12.28
C GLU A 62 -20.07 0.17 11.87
N ILE A 63 -18.89 0.32 11.27
CA ILE A 63 -18.04 -0.81 10.88
C ILE A 63 -17.36 -1.41 12.10
N ARG A 64 -16.71 -0.59 12.93
CA ARG A 64 -15.95 -1.05 14.10
C ARG A 64 -16.80 -1.78 15.13
N GLU A 65 -18.07 -1.36 15.31
CA GLU A 65 -18.97 -1.97 16.30
C GLU A 65 -19.61 -3.26 15.80
N GLN A 66 -19.83 -3.39 14.47
CA GLN A 66 -20.58 -4.52 13.91
C GLN A 66 -19.71 -5.61 13.31
N TYR A 67 -18.41 -5.33 13.02
CA TYR A 67 -17.55 -6.25 12.32
C TYR A 67 -16.22 -6.53 13.04
N HIS A 68 -15.64 -7.69 12.78
CA HIS A 68 -14.22 -7.95 13.02
C HIS A 68 -13.42 -7.47 11.80
N CYS A 69 -12.70 -6.37 11.95
CA CYS A 69 -11.89 -5.78 10.88
C CYS A 69 -10.46 -6.34 10.94
N ILE A 70 -10.03 -6.96 9.88
CA ILE A 70 -8.74 -7.64 9.74
C ILE A 70 -8.02 -7.06 8.54
N TYR A 71 -6.79 -6.60 8.74
CA TYR A 71 -5.92 -6.12 7.66
C TYR A 71 -4.65 -6.97 7.62
N ILE A 72 -4.32 -7.47 6.45
CA ILE A 72 -3.06 -8.18 6.19
C ILE A 72 -2.38 -7.62 4.95
N ASP A 73 -1.07 -7.54 5.01
CA ASP A 73 -0.21 -7.27 3.85
C ASP A 73 0.49 -8.58 3.48
N ILE A 74 0.40 -8.95 2.20
CA ILE A 74 1.01 -10.18 1.69
C ILE A 74 2.16 -9.92 0.71
N TYR A 75 2.71 -8.70 0.73
CA TYR A 75 3.79 -8.29 -0.19
C TYR A 75 4.99 -9.25 -0.18
N ASP A 76 5.42 -9.66 1.01
CA ASP A 76 6.60 -10.50 1.19
C ASP A 76 6.34 -12.00 1.05
N THR A 77 5.09 -12.41 0.85
CA THR A 77 4.72 -13.83 0.76
C THR A 77 5.03 -14.42 -0.62
N LYS A 78 5.50 -15.68 -0.65
CA LYS A 78 6.01 -16.35 -1.86
C LYS A 78 5.23 -17.61 -2.24
N ASN A 79 4.37 -18.12 -1.36
CA ASN A 79 3.61 -19.35 -1.52
C ASN A 79 2.38 -19.36 -0.63
N LEU A 80 1.52 -20.38 -0.80
CA LEU A 80 0.28 -20.53 -0.02
C LEU A 80 0.54 -20.65 1.49
N GLY A 81 1.62 -21.32 1.91
CA GLY A 81 1.97 -21.47 3.32
C GLY A 81 2.25 -20.13 3.98
N GLU A 82 3.05 -19.28 3.33
CA GLU A 82 3.35 -17.92 3.82
C GLU A 82 2.10 -17.02 3.83
N PHE A 83 1.23 -17.16 2.83
CA PHE A 83 -0.07 -16.47 2.80
C PHE A 83 -0.94 -16.84 4.00
N VAL A 84 -1.12 -18.14 4.24
CA VAL A 84 -1.95 -18.65 5.35
C VAL A 84 -1.37 -18.25 6.70
N TYR A 85 -0.04 -18.27 6.82
CA TYR A 85 0.68 -17.74 7.99
C TYR A 85 0.36 -16.25 8.23
N ALA A 86 0.50 -15.41 7.22
CA ALA A 86 0.20 -13.98 7.32
C ALA A 86 -1.26 -13.73 7.69
N LEU A 87 -2.19 -14.49 7.09
CA LEU A 87 -3.63 -14.41 7.38
C LEU A 87 -3.92 -14.77 8.83
N GLY A 88 -3.44 -15.90 9.32
CA GLY A 88 -3.66 -16.34 10.71
C GLY A 88 -3.08 -15.35 11.73
N LYS A 89 -1.86 -14.87 11.51
CA LYS A 89 -1.20 -13.86 12.33
C LYS A 89 -2.01 -12.55 12.37
N GLY A 90 -2.48 -12.09 11.21
CA GLY A 90 -3.29 -10.87 11.09
C GLY A 90 -4.64 -10.99 11.81
N ILE A 91 -5.31 -12.14 11.70
CA ILE A 91 -6.56 -12.41 12.42
C ILE A 91 -6.30 -12.36 13.92
N LEU A 92 -5.31 -13.07 14.43
CA LEU A 92 -5.01 -13.06 15.86
C LEU A 92 -4.70 -11.67 16.38
N ALA A 93 -3.90 -10.88 15.65
CA ALA A 93 -3.58 -9.50 16.01
C ALA A 93 -4.84 -8.61 16.08
N ALA A 94 -5.78 -8.78 15.15
CA ALA A 94 -7.04 -8.02 15.12
C ALA A 94 -8.01 -8.44 16.24
N LEU A 95 -7.96 -9.69 16.68
CA LEU A 95 -8.86 -10.23 17.71
C LEU A 95 -8.36 -10.01 19.14
N LYS A 96 -7.05 -9.94 19.37
CA LYS A 96 -6.46 -9.71 20.71
C LYS A 96 -7.13 -8.56 21.49
N PRO A 97 -7.29 -7.35 20.90
CA PRO A 97 -7.95 -6.23 21.61
C PRO A 97 -9.44 -6.42 21.88
N LYS A 98 -10.08 -7.40 21.23
CA LYS A 98 -11.53 -7.68 21.35
C LYS A 98 -11.89 -8.53 22.58
N GLY A 99 -10.90 -9.07 23.27
CA GLY A 99 -11.03 -9.84 24.49
C GLY A 99 -10.74 -11.32 24.35
N ARG A 100 -10.47 -11.95 25.50
CA ARG A 100 -9.95 -13.32 25.59
C ARG A 100 -10.83 -14.35 24.89
N LYS A 101 -12.15 -14.32 25.11
CA LYS A 101 -13.08 -15.30 24.52
C LYS A 101 -13.06 -15.27 22.99
N VAL A 102 -12.86 -14.11 22.38
CA VAL A 102 -12.88 -13.94 20.91
C VAL A 102 -11.66 -14.58 20.28
N TRP A 103 -10.46 -14.30 20.77
CA TRP A 103 -9.26 -14.90 20.19
C TRP A 103 -9.06 -16.39 20.59
N GLU A 104 -9.52 -16.82 21.80
CA GLU A 104 -9.53 -18.23 22.16
C GLU A 104 -10.41 -19.07 21.22
N PHE A 105 -11.58 -18.54 20.84
CA PHE A 105 -12.45 -19.20 19.88
C PHE A 105 -11.72 -19.40 18.53
N PHE A 106 -11.03 -18.37 18.01
CA PHE A 106 -10.22 -18.50 16.80
C PHE A 106 -9.14 -19.57 16.93
N LEU A 107 -8.36 -19.54 18.02
CA LEU A 107 -7.30 -20.52 18.24
C LEU A 107 -7.82 -21.95 18.39
N ASN A 108 -8.99 -22.12 18.98
CA ASN A 108 -9.62 -23.43 19.09
C ASN A 108 -10.07 -23.99 17.74
N MET A 109 -10.32 -23.13 16.73
CA MET A 109 -10.62 -23.57 15.37
C MET A 109 -9.37 -24.06 14.62
N LEU A 110 -8.18 -23.56 14.96
CA LEU A 110 -6.91 -23.93 14.32
C LEU A 110 -6.35 -25.24 14.91
N GLN A 111 -7.01 -26.35 14.62
CA GLN A 111 -6.60 -27.68 15.11
C GLN A 111 -5.21 -28.10 14.63
N SER A 112 -4.88 -27.73 13.39
CA SER A 112 -3.59 -28.03 12.74
C SER A 112 -2.39 -27.35 13.39
N LEU A 113 -2.61 -26.31 14.22
CA LEU A 113 -1.55 -25.53 14.86
C LEU A 113 -1.55 -25.61 16.40
N LYS A 114 -2.36 -26.47 17.01
CA LYS A 114 -2.48 -26.53 18.48
C LYS A 114 -1.16 -26.71 19.23
N SER A 115 -0.17 -27.34 18.64
CA SER A 115 1.14 -27.59 19.26
C SER A 115 2.14 -26.45 19.12
N THR A 116 1.83 -25.42 18.34
CA THR A 116 2.77 -24.38 17.92
C THR A 116 2.40 -22.97 18.42
N ILE A 117 1.27 -22.82 19.10
CA ILE A 117 0.90 -21.52 19.69
C ILE A 117 1.40 -21.48 21.13
N SER A 118 2.31 -20.57 21.43
CA SER A 118 2.78 -20.27 22.80
C SER A 118 1.96 -19.14 23.44
N PHE A 119 2.13 -19.02 24.76
CA PHE A 119 1.50 -17.95 25.51
C PHE A 119 2.59 -17.17 26.27
N ASP A 120 2.47 -15.85 26.33
CA ASP A 120 3.33 -15.02 27.15
C ASP A 120 3.09 -15.24 28.65
N ILE A 121 3.89 -14.59 29.49
CA ILE A 121 3.78 -14.67 30.96
C ILE A 121 2.44 -14.14 31.50
N ASN A 122 1.68 -13.41 30.72
CA ASN A 122 0.36 -12.88 31.05
C ASN A 122 -0.77 -13.76 30.47
N GLY A 123 -0.42 -14.88 29.83
CA GLY A 123 -1.39 -15.80 29.21
C GLY A 123 -1.96 -15.28 27.89
N ASN A 124 -1.34 -14.27 27.25
CA ASN A 124 -1.73 -13.85 25.90
C ASN A 124 -1.08 -14.75 24.87
N PRO A 125 -1.80 -15.11 23.80
CA PRO A 125 -1.24 -15.94 22.75
C PRO A 125 -0.15 -15.20 22.00
N GLU A 126 0.98 -15.86 21.82
CA GLU A 126 2.03 -15.42 20.91
C GLU A 126 2.00 -16.31 19.68
N TRP A 127 2.01 -15.68 18.51
CA TRP A 127 2.13 -16.39 17.24
C TRP A 127 3.59 -16.82 17.07
N SER A 128 3.96 -17.92 17.73
CA SER A 128 5.30 -18.52 17.66
C SER A 128 5.45 -19.52 16.51
N VAL A 129 4.40 -19.68 15.72
CA VAL A 129 4.39 -20.54 14.52
C VAL A 129 5.44 -20.03 13.53
N GLY A 130 6.41 -20.87 13.19
CA GLY A 130 7.30 -20.63 12.06
C GLY A 130 6.62 -20.99 10.74
N ILE A 131 7.08 -20.41 9.63
CA ILE A 131 6.53 -20.78 8.29
C ILE A 131 6.68 -22.28 8.02
N GLY A 132 7.77 -22.90 8.52
CA GLY A 132 8.03 -24.34 8.39
C GLY A 132 7.08 -25.25 9.19
N ASP A 133 6.33 -24.70 10.14
CA ASP A 133 5.38 -25.47 10.96
C ASP A 133 4.04 -25.70 10.25
N ILE A 134 3.77 -24.97 9.18
CA ILE A 134 2.55 -25.11 8.38
C ILE A 134 2.76 -26.24 7.35
N GLN A 135 2.56 -27.48 7.79
CA GLN A 135 2.72 -28.65 6.92
C GLN A 135 1.59 -28.81 5.90
N SER A 136 0.40 -28.29 6.20
CA SER A 136 -0.79 -28.42 5.37
C SER A 136 -1.53 -27.09 5.24
N PRO A 137 -1.04 -26.17 4.36
CA PRO A 137 -1.64 -24.84 4.20
C PRO A 137 -3.12 -24.85 3.83
N ASP A 138 -3.55 -25.82 3.01
CA ASP A 138 -4.97 -25.97 2.63
C ASP A 138 -5.87 -26.31 3.82
N ILE A 139 -5.42 -27.19 4.72
CA ILE A 139 -6.18 -27.55 5.94
C ILE A 139 -6.30 -26.33 6.85
N MET A 140 -5.20 -25.61 7.09
CA MET A 140 -5.23 -24.40 7.91
C MET A 140 -6.12 -23.33 7.29
N LEU A 141 -6.13 -23.21 5.97
CA LEU A 141 -7.00 -22.28 5.26
C LEU A 141 -8.48 -22.66 5.46
N ASP A 142 -8.82 -23.94 5.41
CA ASP A 142 -10.18 -24.44 5.70
C ASP A 142 -10.60 -24.12 7.15
N GLU A 143 -9.71 -24.29 8.11
CA GLU A 143 -9.95 -23.95 9.52
C GLU A 143 -10.18 -22.44 9.72
N ILE A 144 -9.42 -21.59 9.03
CA ILE A 144 -9.62 -20.14 9.03
C ILE A 144 -11.01 -19.78 8.45
N PHE A 145 -11.39 -20.37 7.32
CA PHE A 145 -12.70 -20.11 6.73
C PHE A 145 -13.86 -20.69 7.57
N ALA A 146 -13.64 -21.80 8.29
CA ALA A 146 -14.58 -22.31 9.29
C ALA A 146 -14.74 -21.31 10.44
N TYR A 147 -13.66 -20.70 10.93
CA TYR A 147 -13.72 -19.62 11.90
C TYR A 147 -14.56 -18.44 11.36
N PHE A 148 -14.29 -17.93 10.16
CA PHE A 148 -15.07 -16.83 9.59
C PHE A 148 -16.56 -17.16 9.54
N SER A 149 -16.93 -18.36 9.18
CA SER A 149 -18.33 -18.79 9.09
C SER A 149 -19.04 -18.86 10.43
N GLN A 150 -18.31 -19.05 11.53
CA GLN A 150 -18.82 -19.25 12.89
C GLN A 150 -18.54 -18.08 13.84
N ALA A 151 -17.82 -17.05 13.38
CA ALA A 151 -17.51 -15.88 14.18
C ALA A 151 -18.79 -15.18 14.66
N ASP A 152 -18.74 -14.65 15.88
CA ASP A 152 -19.87 -13.95 16.55
C ASP A 152 -20.30 -12.67 15.83
N LYS A 153 -19.39 -12.07 15.06
CA LYS A 153 -19.66 -10.95 14.15
C LYS A 153 -19.13 -11.25 12.77
N PRO A 154 -19.74 -10.67 11.72
CA PRO A 154 -19.17 -10.74 10.39
C PRO A 154 -17.74 -10.20 10.33
N CYS A 155 -16.89 -10.77 9.47
CA CYS A 155 -15.50 -10.37 9.31
C CYS A 155 -15.33 -9.53 8.04
N LEU A 156 -14.59 -8.43 8.15
CA LEU A 156 -14.09 -7.65 7.01
C LEU A 156 -12.60 -7.88 6.91
N ILE A 157 -12.16 -8.48 5.81
CA ILE A 157 -10.78 -8.86 5.59
C ILE A 157 -10.20 -8.05 4.44
N ALA A 158 -9.25 -7.17 4.74
CA ALA A 158 -8.46 -6.48 3.74
C ALA A 158 -7.15 -7.21 3.51
N ILE A 159 -6.93 -7.61 2.26
CA ILE A 159 -5.70 -8.25 1.81
C ILE A 159 -5.00 -7.26 0.90
N ASP A 160 -3.92 -6.65 1.41
CA ASP A 160 -3.13 -5.70 0.63
C ASP A 160 -2.07 -6.41 -0.21
N GLU A 161 -1.73 -5.80 -1.34
CA GLU A 161 -0.85 -6.33 -2.40
C GLU A 161 -1.31 -7.70 -2.93
N PHE A 162 -2.65 -7.86 -3.08
CA PHE A 162 -3.30 -9.12 -3.44
C PHE A 162 -2.78 -9.74 -4.75
N GLN A 163 -2.29 -8.96 -5.70
CA GLN A 163 -1.70 -9.49 -6.92
C GLN A 163 -0.48 -10.39 -6.68
N THR A 164 0.10 -10.39 -5.48
CA THR A 164 1.24 -11.25 -5.11
C THR A 164 0.90 -12.74 -5.26
N ILE A 165 -0.34 -13.14 -5.00
CA ILE A 165 -0.77 -14.54 -5.15
C ILE A 165 -0.64 -15.09 -6.58
N ALA A 166 -0.68 -14.21 -7.58
CA ALA A 166 -0.51 -14.62 -8.99
C ALA A 166 0.92 -15.10 -9.31
N GLY A 167 1.90 -14.77 -8.45
CA GLY A 167 3.28 -15.22 -8.56
C GLY A 167 3.61 -16.49 -7.78
N TYR A 168 2.66 -17.08 -7.05
CA TYR A 168 2.90 -18.28 -6.26
C TYR A 168 3.15 -19.52 -7.14
N PRO A 169 3.98 -20.45 -6.67
CA PRO A 169 4.26 -21.68 -7.42
C PRO A 169 3.01 -22.57 -7.54
N GLU A 170 2.10 -22.50 -6.58
CA GLU A 170 0.85 -23.28 -6.59
C GLU A 170 -0.18 -22.64 -7.52
N LYS A 171 -0.32 -23.17 -8.72
CA LYS A 171 -1.17 -22.62 -9.80
C LYS A 171 -2.67 -22.52 -9.47
N THR A 172 -3.13 -23.21 -8.43
CA THR A 172 -4.54 -23.29 -8.06
C THR A 172 -4.95 -22.32 -6.96
N VAL A 173 -4.04 -21.50 -6.41
CA VAL A 173 -4.31 -20.63 -5.24
C VAL A 173 -5.48 -19.69 -5.48
N GLU A 174 -5.55 -19.03 -6.63
CA GLU A 174 -6.68 -18.15 -6.94
C GLU A 174 -8.02 -18.89 -6.95
N ALA A 175 -8.07 -20.08 -7.58
CA ALA A 175 -9.30 -20.86 -7.65
C ALA A 175 -9.70 -21.41 -6.27
N THR A 176 -8.72 -21.83 -5.50
CA THR A 176 -8.88 -22.33 -4.13
C THR A 176 -9.43 -21.26 -3.19
N LEU A 177 -8.84 -20.07 -3.20
CA LEU A 177 -9.32 -18.92 -2.43
C LEU A 177 -10.71 -18.49 -2.89
N ARG A 178 -10.93 -18.38 -4.20
CA ARG A 178 -12.21 -17.95 -4.77
C ARG A 178 -13.36 -18.87 -4.34
N LYS A 179 -13.14 -20.20 -4.36
CA LYS A 179 -14.12 -21.19 -3.92
C LYS A 179 -14.50 -21.00 -2.44
N ARG A 180 -13.51 -20.81 -1.57
CA ARG A 180 -13.73 -20.61 -0.12
C ARG A 180 -14.45 -19.30 0.17
N ILE A 181 -14.03 -18.22 -0.46
CA ILE A 181 -14.65 -16.90 -0.33
C ILE A 181 -16.12 -16.94 -0.77
N GLN A 182 -16.42 -17.62 -1.87
CA GLN A 182 -17.79 -17.73 -2.38
C GLN A 182 -18.72 -18.47 -1.43
N ASN A 183 -18.20 -19.45 -0.69
CA ASN A 183 -18.96 -20.26 0.25
C ASN A 183 -19.02 -19.66 1.67
N CYS A 184 -18.30 -18.58 1.93
CA CYS A 184 -18.25 -17.94 3.24
C CYS A 184 -19.14 -16.69 3.26
N HIS A 185 -20.33 -16.80 3.86
CA HIS A 185 -21.31 -15.72 3.89
C HIS A 185 -21.13 -14.72 5.04
N ASN A 186 -20.30 -15.06 6.02
CA ASN A 186 -20.03 -14.23 7.19
C ASN A 186 -18.69 -13.50 7.13
N ALA A 187 -18.06 -13.44 5.93
CA ALA A 187 -16.85 -12.69 5.68
C ALA A 187 -16.89 -11.97 4.33
N HIS A 188 -16.41 -10.72 4.31
CA HIS A 188 -16.34 -9.91 3.10
C HIS A 188 -14.94 -9.36 2.94
N PHE A 189 -14.50 -9.25 1.70
CA PHE A 189 -13.08 -9.05 1.38
C PHE A 189 -12.86 -7.74 0.63
N ILE A 190 -11.76 -7.06 0.99
CA ILE A 190 -11.16 -5.98 0.24
C ILE A 190 -9.85 -6.50 -0.32
N PHE A 191 -9.76 -6.64 -1.63
CA PHE A 191 -8.54 -7.01 -2.34
C PHE A 191 -7.86 -5.73 -2.79
N SER A 192 -6.84 -5.28 -2.06
CA SER A 192 -6.09 -4.08 -2.38
C SER A 192 -4.84 -4.44 -3.17
N GLY A 193 -4.52 -3.65 -4.18
CA GLY A 193 -3.32 -3.88 -4.97
C GLY A 193 -2.82 -2.66 -5.73
N SER A 194 -1.49 -2.63 -5.92
CA SER A 194 -0.79 -1.50 -6.53
C SER A 194 -0.41 -1.74 -8.00
N LYS A 195 -0.29 -2.99 -8.45
CA LYS A 195 0.00 -3.35 -9.83
C LYS A 195 -1.32 -3.35 -10.63
N ARG A 196 -1.75 -2.16 -11.09
CA ARG A 196 -3.07 -1.91 -11.70
C ARG A 196 -3.42 -2.93 -12.78
N HIS A 197 -2.52 -3.18 -13.73
CA HIS A 197 -2.76 -4.11 -14.82
C HIS A 197 -3.01 -5.54 -14.34
N MET A 198 -2.20 -6.03 -13.38
CA MET A 198 -2.37 -7.37 -12.82
C MET A 198 -3.68 -7.49 -12.06
N MET A 199 -4.00 -6.53 -11.21
CA MET A 199 -5.27 -6.50 -10.47
C MET A 199 -6.47 -6.44 -11.43
N ALA A 200 -6.42 -5.57 -12.44
CA ALA A 200 -7.48 -5.50 -13.46
C ALA A 200 -7.67 -6.86 -14.15
N LEU A 201 -6.59 -7.51 -14.61
CA LEU A 201 -6.66 -8.84 -15.21
C LEU A 201 -7.29 -9.88 -14.28
N MET A 202 -6.95 -9.90 -12.99
CA MET A 202 -7.49 -10.86 -12.03
C MET A 202 -9.01 -10.75 -11.88
N PHE A 203 -9.57 -9.53 -11.90
CA PHE A 203 -10.99 -9.29 -11.63
C PHE A 203 -11.85 -9.06 -12.88
N THR A 204 -11.25 -8.74 -14.05
CA THR A 204 -12.00 -8.47 -15.29
C THR A 204 -11.82 -9.51 -16.39
N SER A 205 -10.78 -10.35 -16.32
CA SER A 205 -10.55 -11.37 -17.34
C SER A 205 -11.40 -12.62 -17.10
N ARG A 206 -12.13 -13.05 -18.13
CA ARG A 206 -13.00 -14.26 -18.09
C ARG A 206 -12.23 -15.56 -17.76
N SER A 207 -10.95 -15.59 -18.05
CA SER A 207 -10.11 -16.76 -17.79
C SER A 207 -9.60 -16.86 -16.35
N ARG A 208 -9.87 -15.85 -15.50
CA ARG A 208 -9.36 -15.78 -14.12
C ARG A 208 -10.43 -16.17 -13.09
N PRO A 209 -10.08 -16.86 -12.01
CA PRO A 209 -11.03 -17.31 -10.98
C PRO A 209 -11.83 -16.17 -10.33
N PHE A 210 -11.24 -15.00 -10.17
CA PHE A 210 -11.88 -13.84 -9.55
C PHE A 210 -12.73 -12.99 -10.53
N TYR A 211 -12.91 -13.44 -11.77
CA TYR A 211 -13.76 -12.74 -12.73
C TYR A 211 -15.13 -12.39 -12.15
N HIS A 212 -15.49 -11.12 -12.19
CA HIS A 212 -16.77 -10.56 -11.68
C HIS A 212 -17.12 -10.96 -10.24
N SER A 213 -16.10 -11.18 -9.38
CA SER A 213 -16.31 -11.59 -7.98
C SER A 213 -16.35 -10.43 -6.99
N SER A 214 -16.03 -9.24 -7.44
CA SER A 214 -15.90 -8.06 -6.59
C SER A 214 -16.27 -6.79 -7.36
N SER A 215 -16.74 -5.79 -6.65
CA SER A 215 -16.87 -4.43 -7.19
C SER A 215 -15.47 -3.82 -7.35
N ILE A 216 -15.19 -3.25 -8.51
CA ILE A 216 -13.91 -2.61 -8.76
C ILE A 216 -13.99 -1.15 -8.34
N MET A 217 -13.04 -0.72 -7.52
CA MET A 217 -12.90 0.64 -7.02
C MET A 217 -11.49 1.14 -7.27
N GLY A 218 -11.36 2.28 -7.96
CA GLY A 218 -10.11 3.00 -8.14
C GLY A 218 -9.93 4.09 -7.09
N LEU A 219 -8.70 4.59 -6.95
CA LEU A 219 -8.43 5.86 -6.28
C LEU A 219 -7.69 6.79 -7.25
N GLU A 220 -8.11 8.04 -7.23
CA GLU A 220 -7.42 9.13 -7.91
C GLU A 220 -6.66 9.98 -6.92
N ALA A 221 -5.88 10.95 -7.39
CA ALA A 221 -5.27 11.94 -6.54
C ALA A 221 -6.36 12.76 -5.80
N ILE A 222 -6.09 13.13 -4.55
CA ILE A 222 -6.97 14.04 -3.80
C ILE A 222 -7.04 15.37 -4.55
N ASN A 223 -8.22 15.99 -4.62
CA ASN A 223 -8.36 17.30 -5.24
C ASN A 223 -7.38 18.31 -4.63
N GLU A 224 -6.69 19.07 -5.47
CA GLU A 224 -5.63 19.98 -5.07
C GLU A 224 -6.12 21.02 -4.04
N GLN A 225 -7.28 21.64 -4.29
CA GLN A 225 -7.85 22.63 -3.40
C GLN A 225 -8.24 22.04 -2.04
N THR A 226 -8.89 20.89 -2.03
CA THR A 226 -9.25 20.17 -0.80
C THR A 226 -8.02 19.80 0.01
N TYR A 227 -6.94 19.40 -0.68
CA TYR A 227 -5.69 19.06 -0.02
C TYR A 227 -4.97 20.26 0.55
N LEU A 228 -4.99 21.43 -0.15
CA LEU A 228 -4.49 22.69 0.36
C LEU A 228 -5.22 23.13 1.63
N GLU A 229 -6.56 23.01 1.64
CA GLU A 229 -7.38 23.34 2.81
C GLU A 229 -7.04 22.46 4.01
N PHE A 230 -6.88 21.15 3.80
CA PHE A 230 -6.42 20.24 4.83
C PHE A 230 -5.02 20.61 5.36
N ALA A 231 -4.08 20.91 4.48
CA ALA A 231 -2.73 21.33 4.86
C ALA A 231 -2.76 22.59 5.72
N ASN A 232 -3.49 23.62 5.29
CA ASN A 232 -3.58 24.90 6.00
C ASN A 232 -4.38 24.79 7.30
N HIS A 233 -5.40 23.92 7.37
CA HIS A 233 -6.07 23.63 8.64
C HIS A 233 -5.10 23.14 9.71
N HIS A 234 -4.14 22.29 9.35
CA HIS A 234 -3.16 21.78 10.29
C HIS A 234 -1.99 22.75 10.55
N LEU A 235 -1.50 23.41 9.53
CA LEU A 235 -0.41 24.38 9.65
C LEU A 235 -0.82 25.59 10.49
N SER A 236 -2.06 26.06 10.38
CA SER A 236 -2.57 27.20 11.16
C SER A 236 -2.51 26.96 12.68
N LYS A 237 -2.60 25.71 13.13
CA LYS A 237 -2.46 25.36 14.57
C LYS A 237 -1.06 25.66 15.14
N ILE A 238 -0.08 25.86 14.27
CA ILE A 238 1.29 26.26 14.63
C ILE A 238 1.66 27.61 14.02
N ASN A 239 0.67 28.44 13.69
CA ASN A 239 0.82 29.77 13.08
C ASN A 239 1.60 29.77 11.75
N LYS A 240 1.43 28.74 10.95
CA LYS A 240 1.96 28.63 9.59
C LYS A 240 0.83 28.52 8.58
N GLU A 241 1.13 28.84 7.33
CA GLU A 241 0.25 28.63 6.20
C GLU A 241 1.10 28.37 4.96
N ILE A 242 0.71 27.45 4.08
CA ILE A 242 1.35 27.29 2.78
C ILE A 242 0.57 28.07 1.72
N SER A 243 1.27 28.89 0.92
CA SER A 243 0.63 29.64 -0.16
C SER A 243 0.05 28.71 -1.22
N ALA A 244 -1.03 29.11 -1.88
CA ALA A 244 -1.64 28.32 -2.95
C ALA A 244 -0.65 28.00 -4.08
N GLU A 245 0.23 28.97 -4.43
CA GLU A 245 1.28 28.77 -5.44
C GLU A 245 2.30 27.70 -5.01
N ALA A 246 2.77 27.76 -3.74
CA ALA A 246 3.72 26.82 -3.21
C ALA A 246 3.12 25.39 -3.11
N PHE A 247 1.86 25.30 -2.70
CA PHE A 247 1.15 24.03 -2.65
C PHE A 247 0.91 23.45 -4.04
N SER A 248 0.50 24.27 -5.00
CA SER A 248 0.33 23.85 -6.41
C SER A 248 1.64 23.32 -7.00
N TYR A 249 2.75 24.02 -6.73
CA TYR A 249 4.08 23.54 -7.11
C TYR A 249 4.39 22.17 -6.50
N LEU A 250 4.16 21.99 -5.20
CA LEU A 250 4.34 20.71 -4.50
C LEU A 250 3.46 19.61 -5.09
N TYR A 251 2.18 19.91 -5.29
CA TYR A 251 1.18 18.97 -5.80
C TYR A 251 1.56 18.44 -7.20
N HIS A 252 1.89 19.33 -8.12
CA HIS A 252 2.25 18.97 -9.49
C HIS A 252 3.65 18.34 -9.58
N ARG A 253 4.58 18.71 -8.69
CA ARG A 253 5.91 18.09 -8.64
C ARG A 253 5.84 16.59 -8.36
N PHE A 254 4.83 16.16 -7.62
CA PHE A 254 4.61 14.76 -7.23
C PHE A 254 3.34 14.14 -7.84
N ASP A 255 2.74 14.77 -8.87
CA ASP A 255 1.54 14.29 -9.57
C ASP A 255 0.38 13.94 -8.60
N GLY A 256 0.17 14.73 -7.55
CA GLY A 256 -0.88 14.52 -6.55
C GLY A 256 -0.72 13.26 -5.68
N ILE A 257 0.44 12.58 -5.72
CA ILE A 257 0.64 11.34 -4.94
C ILE A 257 0.78 11.67 -3.46
N THR A 258 -0.20 11.24 -2.70
CA THR A 258 -0.41 11.56 -1.28
C THR A 258 0.83 11.41 -0.42
N TRP A 259 1.57 10.29 -0.52
CA TRP A 259 2.71 10.02 0.34
C TRP A 259 3.85 11.04 0.20
N TYR A 260 4.16 11.46 -1.03
CA TYR A 260 5.22 12.46 -1.26
C TYR A 260 4.82 13.83 -0.74
N ILE A 261 3.56 14.21 -0.96
CA ILE A 261 3.02 15.48 -0.47
C ILE A 261 3.04 15.49 1.06
N GLN A 262 2.57 14.41 1.70
CA GLN A 262 2.62 14.25 3.16
C GLN A 262 4.05 14.33 3.70
N TYR A 263 5.01 13.71 3.00
CA TYR A 263 6.41 13.73 3.43
C TYR A 263 6.98 15.16 3.44
N VAL A 264 6.74 15.94 2.39
CA VAL A 264 7.20 17.34 2.33
C VAL A 264 6.45 18.21 3.33
N LEU A 265 5.12 18.07 3.47
CA LEU A 265 4.33 18.78 4.49
C LEU A 265 4.78 18.45 5.91
N ASN A 266 5.12 17.19 6.18
CA ASN A 266 5.66 16.75 7.48
C ASN A 266 6.96 17.49 7.80
N MET A 267 7.82 17.64 6.82
CA MET A 267 9.08 18.38 6.97
C MET A 267 8.85 19.89 7.13
N LEU A 268 7.98 20.51 6.32
CA LEU A 268 7.57 21.90 6.46
C LEU A 268 7.01 22.22 7.84
N TYR A 269 6.23 21.26 8.41
CA TYR A 269 5.68 21.40 9.75
C TYR A 269 6.76 21.50 10.83
N THR A 270 7.84 20.72 10.71
CA THR A 270 8.86 20.55 11.76
C THR A 270 10.12 21.41 11.55
N SER A 271 10.58 21.60 10.32
CA SER A 271 11.91 22.16 10.03
C SER A 271 11.96 23.68 9.97
N ILE A 272 10.83 24.35 9.79
CA ILE A 272 10.77 25.80 9.70
C ILE A 272 10.23 26.34 11.01
N SER A 273 11.06 27.09 11.76
CA SER A 273 10.72 27.58 13.10
C SER A 273 9.83 28.83 13.09
N ASP A 274 9.86 29.60 12.01
CA ASP A 274 9.20 30.90 11.96
C ASP A 274 7.71 30.77 11.63
N SER A 275 6.88 31.51 12.34
CA SER A 275 5.46 31.68 12.06
C SER A 275 5.28 32.57 10.83
N ARG A 276 5.04 31.98 9.66
CA ARG A 276 4.90 32.70 8.41
C ARG A 276 4.17 31.94 7.30
N VAL A 277 3.89 32.62 6.22
CA VAL A 277 3.43 31.98 4.99
C VAL A 277 4.63 31.31 4.30
N LEU A 278 4.50 30.02 4.06
CA LEU A 278 5.49 29.18 3.40
C LEU A 278 5.36 29.33 1.88
N GLY A 279 6.47 29.70 1.25
CA GLY A 279 6.58 29.88 -0.19
C GLY A 279 7.14 28.66 -0.92
N LYS A 280 7.28 28.81 -2.24
CA LYS A 280 7.87 27.79 -3.11
C LYS A 280 9.31 27.42 -2.69
N GLU A 281 10.09 28.41 -2.27
CA GLU A 281 11.49 28.21 -1.81
C GLU A 281 11.56 27.31 -0.59
N ASP A 282 10.58 27.40 0.33
CA ASP A 282 10.50 26.50 1.50
C ASP A 282 10.22 25.06 1.10
N VAL A 283 9.36 24.87 0.10
CA VAL A 283 9.05 23.55 -0.48
C VAL A 283 10.30 22.96 -1.13
N GLU A 284 11.02 23.75 -1.94
CA GLU A 284 12.26 23.33 -2.60
C GLU A 284 13.34 22.95 -1.57
N TYR A 285 13.54 23.79 -0.56
CA TYR A 285 14.45 23.49 0.55
C TYR A 285 14.13 22.17 1.25
N CYS A 286 12.85 21.91 1.52
CA CYS A 286 12.44 20.65 2.13
C CYS A 286 12.71 19.46 1.19
N ILE A 287 12.42 19.59 -0.11
CA ILE A 287 12.69 18.53 -1.10
C ILE A 287 14.20 18.23 -1.15
N GLU A 288 15.04 19.26 -1.28
CA GLU A 288 16.52 19.10 -1.29
C GLU A 288 17.02 18.43 -0.01
N SER A 289 16.50 18.83 1.15
CA SER A 289 16.85 18.23 2.43
C SER A 289 16.45 16.74 2.49
N ILE A 290 15.29 16.37 1.95
CA ILE A 290 14.84 14.97 1.84
C ILE A 290 15.80 14.19 0.91
N LEU A 291 16.15 14.73 -0.24
CA LEU A 291 17.07 14.09 -1.18
C LEU A 291 18.45 13.85 -0.54
N LEU A 292 18.95 14.84 0.20
CA LEU A 292 20.20 14.73 0.92
C LEU A 292 20.16 13.63 2.01
N GLN A 293 19.07 13.54 2.77
CA GLN A 293 18.86 12.47 3.76
C GLN A 293 18.83 11.07 3.12
N HIS A 294 18.20 10.95 1.95
CA HIS A 294 18.10 9.67 1.24
C HIS A 294 19.33 9.32 0.38
N ARG A 295 20.29 10.22 0.23
CA ARG A 295 21.45 10.07 -0.67
C ARG A 295 22.18 8.74 -0.46
N PHE A 296 22.49 8.39 0.78
CA PHE A 296 23.17 7.13 1.09
C PHE A 296 22.36 5.90 0.69
N ALA A 297 21.08 5.91 0.99
CA ALA A 297 20.17 4.80 0.63
C ALA A 297 20.06 4.64 -0.90
N TYR A 298 19.96 5.75 -1.62
CA TYR A 298 19.92 5.73 -3.08
C TYR A 298 21.24 5.27 -3.70
N GLN A 299 22.38 5.68 -3.18
CA GLN A 299 23.68 5.19 -3.62
C GLN A 299 23.82 3.67 -3.41
N ALA A 300 23.42 3.16 -2.23
CA ALA A 300 23.42 1.74 -1.94
C ALA A 300 22.47 0.94 -2.86
N LEU A 301 21.29 1.50 -3.14
CA LEU A 301 20.31 0.93 -4.06
C LEU A 301 20.87 0.86 -5.50
N LEU A 302 21.44 1.95 -5.97
CA LEU A 302 22.05 2.03 -7.30
C LEU A 302 23.30 1.14 -7.43
N PHE A 303 24.04 0.93 -6.35
CA PHE A 303 25.20 0.04 -6.37
C PHE A 303 24.85 -1.41 -6.74
N GLN A 304 23.62 -1.83 -6.47
CA GLN A 304 23.12 -3.16 -6.83
C GLN A 304 22.82 -3.33 -8.34
N LEU A 305 22.86 -2.25 -9.12
CA LEU A 305 22.60 -2.26 -10.54
C LEU A 305 23.91 -2.30 -11.34
N THR A 306 23.90 -3.00 -12.45
CA THR A 306 25.00 -2.93 -13.44
C THR A 306 25.08 -1.54 -14.05
N SER A 307 26.25 -1.17 -14.60
CA SER A 307 26.44 0.12 -15.27
C SER A 307 25.42 0.37 -16.37
N LYS A 308 25.05 -0.66 -17.14
CA LYS A 308 24.03 -0.56 -18.20
C LYS A 308 22.62 -0.34 -17.66
N GLN A 309 22.26 -1.03 -16.57
CA GLN A 309 20.97 -0.82 -15.90
C GLN A 309 20.86 0.59 -15.32
N LYS A 310 21.93 1.11 -14.70
CA LYS A 310 21.97 2.51 -14.21
C LYS A 310 21.79 3.50 -15.34
N GLN A 311 22.49 3.32 -16.46
CA GLN A 311 22.35 4.21 -17.63
C GLN A 311 20.91 4.25 -18.13
N VAL A 312 20.24 3.11 -18.25
CA VAL A 312 18.83 3.04 -18.68
C VAL A 312 17.91 3.69 -17.64
N LEU A 313 18.13 3.45 -16.34
CA LEU A 313 17.34 4.07 -15.27
C LEU A 313 17.46 5.59 -15.28
N ILE A 314 18.68 6.12 -15.42
CA ILE A 314 18.96 7.55 -15.52
C ILE A 314 18.29 8.14 -16.78
N ALA A 315 18.35 7.43 -17.90
CA ALA A 315 17.72 7.87 -19.15
C ALA A 315 16.18 8.01 -18.97
N ILE A 316 15.54 7.03 -18.33
CA ILE A 316 14.10 7.07 -18.01
C ILE A 316 13.80 8.22 -17.04
N ALA A 317 14.64 8.43 -16.02
CA ALA A 317 14.46 9.52 -15.07
C ALA A 317 14.49 10.90 -15.75
N ARG A 318 15.44 11.11 -16.68
CA ARG A 318 15.64 12.36 -17.41
C ARG A 318 14.52 12.64 -18.42
N GLU A 319 14.05 11.61 -19.12
CA GLU A 319 12.93 11.74 -20.05
C GLU A 319 11.60 12.05 -19.32
N GLY A 320 11.46 11.58 -18.09
CA GLY A 320 10.31 11.85 -17.25
C GLY A 320 9.29 10.71 -17.27
N SER A 321 8.69 10.43 -18.40
CA SER A 321 7.67 9.37 -18.55
C SER A 321 7.63 8.90 -20.02
N PRO A 322 8.72 8.26 -20.52
CA PRO A 322 8.80 7.84 -21.90
C PRO A 322 7.83 6.68 -22.20
N SER A 323 7.18 6.74 -23.37
CA SER A 323 6.32 5.67 -23.86
C SER A 323 7.05 4.69 -24.78
N SER A 324 8.19 5.08 -25.35
CA SER A 324 8.94 4.24 -26.29
C SER A 324 10.45 4.27 -26.02
N LEU A 325 10.90 3.34 -25.18
CA LEU A 325 12.33 3.18 -24.87
C LEU A 325 13.15 2.56 -26.02
N MET A 326 12.47 2.02 -27.02
CA MET A 326 13.10 1.40 -28.20
C MET A 326 13.12 2.32 -29.43
N SER A 327 12.62 3.57 -29.30
CA SER A 327 12.67 4.53 -30.40
C SER A 327 14.12 4.88 -30.75
N GLN A 328 14.39 5.10 -32.04
CA GLN A 328 15.70 5.52 -32.52
C GLN A 328 16.17 6.82 -31.83
N GLU A 329 15.22 7.72 -31.58
CA GLU A 329 15.45 8.98 -30.88
C GLU A 329 15.97 8.75 -29.45
N PHE A 330 15.28 7.91 -28.66
CA PHE A 330 15.71 7.58 -27.31
C PHE A 330 17.06 6.87 -27.28
N LEU A 331 17.22 5.85 -28.12
CA LEU A 331 18.47 5.07 -28.20
C LEU A 331 19.66 5.96 -28.57
N HIS A 332 19.49 6.85 -29.55
CA HIS A 332 20.54 7.76 -29.99
C HIS A 332 20.85 8.84 -28.94
N LYS A 333 19.83 9.46 -28.38
CA LYS A 333 19.97 10.49 -27.35
C LYS A 333 20.79 10.01 -26.14
N TYR A 334 20.55 8.80 -25.70
CA TYR A 334 21.22 8.23 -24.50
C TYR A 334 22.38 7.27 -24.84
N ARG A 335 22.74 7.13 -26.15
CA ARG A 335 23.78 6.24 -26.64
C ARG A 335 23.63 4.80 -26.13
N LEU A 336 22.40 4.28 -26.17
CA LEU A 336 22.05 2.96 -25.69
C LEU A 336 21.76 2.01 -26.86
N GLY A 337 22.18 0.75 -26.75
CA GLY A 337 21.81 -0.29 -27.72
C GLY A 337 20.43 -0.89 -27.35
N ALA A 338 19.63 -1.24 -28.36
CA ALA A 338 18.30 -1.80 -28.19
C ALA A 338 18.28 -3.05 -27.29
N SER A 339 19.19 -4.00 -27.49
CA SER A 339 19.31 -5.21 -26.67
C SER A 339 19.66 -4.89 -25.21
N THR A 340 20.49 -3.86 -24.99
CA THR A 340 20.85 -3.38 -23.64
C THR A 340 19.62 -2.81 -22.92
N VAL A 341 18.83 -1.98 -23.62
CA VAL A 341 17.62 -1.39 -23.05
C VAL A 341 16.61 -2.48 -22.71
N GLN A 342 16.36 -3.43 -23.62
CA GLN A 342 15.42 -4.53 -23.40
C GLN A 342 15.79 -5.37 -22.17
N GLY A 343 17.06 -5.78 -22.04
CA GLY A 343 17.51 -6.56 -20.88
C GLY A 343 17.47 -5.77 -19.58
N ALA A 344 17.85 -4.49 -19.62
CA ALA A 344 17.82 -3.63 -18.44
C ALA A 344 16.39 -3.36 -17.97
N VAL A 345 15.48 -3.03 -18.89
CA VAL A 345 14.06 -2.75 -18.58
C VAL A 345 13.41 -3.95 -17.90
N LYS A 346 13.64 -5.17 -18.40
CA LYS A 346 13.12 -6.38 -17.76
C LYS A 346 13.53 -6.46 -16.30
N THR A 347 14.82 -6.33 -16.01
CA THR A 347 15.35 -6.40 -14.64
C THR A 347 14.84 -5.24 -13.77
N LEU A 348 14.76 -4.03 -14.32
CA LEU A 348 14.29 -2.87 -13.58
C LEU A 348 12.80 -2.97 -13.21
N LEU A 349 11.97 -3.58 -14.09
CA LEU A 349 10.57 -3.91 -13.79
C LEU A 349 10.46 -5.01 -12.72
N GLU A 350 11.23 -6.11 -12.88
CA GLU A 350 11.25 -7.23 -11.92
C GLU A 350 11.68 -6.80 -10.51
N ARG A 351 12.55 -5.80 -10.42
CA ARG A 351 13.07 -5.26 -9.15
C ARG A 351 12.35 -4.01 -8.65
N ASP A 352 11.21 -3.68 -9.24
CA ASP A 352 10.38 -2.52 -8.88
C ASP A 352 11.13 -1.15 -8.88
N PHE A 353 12.17 -0.98 -9.73
CA PHE A 353 12.79 0.33 -9.96
C PHE A 353 11.93 1.21 -10.85
N ILE A 354 11.28 0.60 -11.82
CA ILE A 354 10.37 1.26 -12.76
C ILE A 354 9.03 0.52 -12.81
N THR A 355 7.99 1.23 -13.19
CA THR A 355 6.69 0.67 -13.58
C THR A 355 6.43 0.94 -15.04
N GLN A 356 5.59 0.12 -15.64
CA GLN A 356 5.02 0.35 -16.95
C GLN A 356 3.49 0.35 -16.82
N ASP A 357 2.86 1.44 -17.24
CA ASP A 357 1.43 1.60 -17.20
C ASP A 357 0.96 2.25 -18.49
N GLU A 358 0.03 1.60 -19.20
CA GLU A 358 -0.44 2.04 -20.53
C GLU A 358 0.72 2.32 -21.54
N GLY A 359 1.80 1.55 -21.44
CA GLY A 359 2.97 1.73 -22.30
C GLY A 359 3.97 2.80 -21.81
N VAL A 360 3.65 3.56 -20.77
CA VAL A 360 4.51 4.62 -20.22
C VAL A 360 5.39 4.05 -19.10
N TYR A 361 6.69 4.32 -19.17
CA TYR A 361 7.65 3.91 -18.16
C TYR A 361 7.92 5.03 -17.17
N GLN A 362 7.88 4.73 -15.87
CA GLN A 362 8.13 5.69 -14.81
C GLN A 362 8.97 5.05 -13.70
N LEU A 363 9.80 5.84 -13.02
CA LEU A 363 10.44 5.39 -11.79
C LEU A 363 9.38 5.21 -10.69
N CYS A 364 9.48 4.10 -9.94
CA CYS A 364 8.61 3.83 -8.80
C CYS A 364 8.78 4.83 -7.66
N ASP A 365 9.99 5.38 -7.50
CA ASP A 365 10.30 6.37 -6.49
C ASP A 365 10.57 7.74 -7.13
N LYS A 366 9.71 8.73 -6.79
CA LYS A 366 9.81 10.08 -7.34
C LYS A 366 10.97 10.88 -6.73
N PHE A 367 11.33 10.64 -5.46
CA PHE A 367 12.52 11.25 -4.89
C PHE A 367 13.80 10.70 -5.55
N LEU A 368 13.88 9.39 -5.80
CA LEU A 368 14.98 8.82 -6.58
C LEU A 368 15.02 9.41 -8.00
N LYS A 369 13.86 9.60 -8.65
CA LYS A 369 13.77 10.26 -9.96
C LYS A 369 14.36 11.66 -9.93
N LEU A 370 14.07 12.44 -8.89
CA LEU A 370 14.62 13.80 -8.70
C LEU A 370 16.13 13.74 -8.47
N SER A 371 16.61 12.88 -7.57
CA SER A 371 18.04 12.70 -7.30
C SER A 371 18.83 12.36 -8.57
N LEU A 372 18.31 11.46 -9.41
CA LEU A 372 18.96 11.08 -10.69
C LEU A 372 18.92 12.18 -11.76
N ARG A 373 18.05 13.17 -11.65
CA ARG A 373 18.01 14.31 -12.56
C ARG A 373 19.01 15.39 -12.16
N GLU A 374 19.27 15.55 -10.87
CA GLU A 374 20.12 16.57 -10.28
C GLU A 374 21.60 16.15 -10.19
N GLU A 375 21.90 14.84 -10.23
CA GLU A 375 23.28 14.33 -10.38
C GLU A 375 23.78 14.56 -11.81
N ILE A 376 24.13 15.80 -12.14
CA ILE A 376 24.85 16.20 -13.36
C ILE A 376 26.26 16.60 -13.01
#